data_c4d8e86e013fd5ca8a7595998d33bf94
#
_entry.id   c4d8e86e013fd5ca8a7595998d33bf94
#
_cell.length_a   1.000
_cell.length_b   1.000
_cell.length_c   1.000
_cell.angle_alpha   90.00
_cell.angle_beta   90.00
_cell.angle_gamma   90.00
#
_symmetry.space_group_name_H-M   'P 1'
#
loop_
_entity.id
_entity.type
_entity.pdbx_description
1 polymer ?
#
loop_
_entity_poly.entity_id
_entity_poly.type
_entity_poly.pdbx_seq_one_letter_code
_entity_poly.pdbx_strand_id
1 'polypeptide(L)'
;FGLLPPKGGKVFVNGQDVTGKPPHAIAREGLGLVPEGRQIFPTLSVEENLLATRRTDARSSKWTLDSIYRMFPRLKERRRNMGNQLSGGEQQMLAVGRALMTNPKMVVLDEATEGLSPLMREEIWSCLRNIKDEGEAILVIDKNVDALARFADRHVVIEKGRVVWSGDNAALLNTPDIKERYLHV
;
A
#
# COMPACT_ATOMS: atom_id res chain seq x y z
N PHE A 1 -5.34 2.41 11.06
CA PHE A 1 -6.58 2.53 10.29
C PHE A 1 -7.87 2.40 11.13
N GLY A 2 -7.78 2.21 12.46
CA GLY A 2 -8.96 2.13 13.31
C GLY A 2 -9.77 0.84 13.17
N LEU A 3 -9.22 -0.20 12.52
CA LEU A 3 -9.82 -1.53 12.44
C LEU A 3 -9.85 -2.22 13.81
N LEU A 4 -8.82 -1.96 14.62
CA LEU A 4 -8.75 -2.39 16.01
C LEU A 4 -8.58 -1.15 16.91
N PRO A 5 -9.27 -1.09 18.07
CA PRO A 5 -9.09 0.00 19.00
C PRO A 5 -7.69 -0.06 19.62
N PRO A 6 -6.97 1.07 19.73
CA PRO A 6 -5.69 1.10 20.41
C PRO A 6 -5.88 0.82 21.91
N LYS A 7 -5.02 0.01 22.51
CA LYS A 7 -5.03 -0.27 23.96
C LYS A 7 -4.39 0.86 24.79
N GLY A 8 -3.70 1.79 24.14
CA GLY A 8 -3.05 2.93 24.77
C GLY A 8 -2.27 3.74 23.73
N GLY A 9 -1.71 4.87 24.15
CA GLY A 9 -1.00 5.80 23.27
C GLY A 9 -1.92 6.66 22.41
N LYS A 10 -1.32 7.42 21.49
CA LYS A 10 -2.03 8.30 20.55
C LYS A 10 -1.54 8.08 19.13
N VAL A 11 -2.45 8.22 18.19
CA VAL A 11 -2.17 8.13 16.75
C VAL A 11 -2.49 9.47 16.10
N PHE A 12 -1.52 10.03 15.38
CA PHE A 12 -1.69 11.28 14.67
C PHE A 12 -1.53 11.06 13.16
N VAL A 13 -2.41 11.67 12.38
CA VAL A 13 -2.31 11.73 10.92
C VAL A 13 -2.38 13.19 10.50
N ASN A 14 -1.38 13.67 9.76
CA ASN A 14 -1.28 15.08 9.36
C ASN A 14 -1.44 16.07 10.55
N GLY A 15 -0.89 15.71 11.73
CA GLY A 15 -0.99 16.51 12.94
C GLY A 15 -2.33 16.43 13.69
N GLN A 16 -3.31 15.71 13.16
CA GLN A 16 -4.61 15.51 13.82
C GLN A 16 -4.61 14.22 14.63
N ASP A 17 -5.12 14.29 15.87
CA ASP A 17 -5.34 13.11 16.70
C ASP A 17 -6.51 12.29 16.12
N VAL A 18 -6.19 11.09 15.67
CA VAL A 18 -7.15 10.14 15.11
C VAL A 18 -7.39 8.92 16.02
N THR A 19 -6.89 8.97 17.24
CA THR A 19 -6.98 7.89 18.21
C THR A 19 -8.43 7.49 18.44
N GLY A 20 -8.76 6.22 18.22
CA GLY A 20 -10.12 5.70 18.41
C GLY A 20 -11.16 6.17 17.39
N LYS A 21 -10.78 6.95 16.38
CA LYS A 21 -11.70 7.29 15.28
C LYS A 21 -12.03 6.06 14.44
N PRO A 22 -13.23 6.00 13.85
CA PRO A 22 -13.60 4.89 12.97
C PRO A 22 -12.80 4.91 11.66
N PRO A 23 -12.61 3.75 10.98
CA PRO A 23 -11.77 3.62 9.79
C PRO A 23 -12.06 4.63 8.68
N HIS A 24 -13.34 4.90 8.40
CA HIS A 24 -13.73 5.86 7.37
C HIS A 24 -13.31 7.30 7.69
N ALA A 25 -13.28 7.69 8.97
CA ALA A 25 -12.84 9.01 9.39
C ALA A 25 -11.32 9.13 9.24
N ILE A 26 -10.56 8.09 9.60
CA ILE A 26 -9.10 8.04 9.43
C ILE A 26 -8.73 8.06 7.94
N ALA A 27 -9.42 7.30 7.10
CA ALA A 27 -9.19 7.28 5.65
C ALA A 27 -9.43 8.68 5.02
N ARG A 28 -10.41 9.45 5.53
CA ARG A 28 -10.67 10.82 5.06
C ARG A 28 -9.55 11.81 5.35
N GLU A 29 -8.67 11.50 6.30
CA GLU A 29 -7.45 12.31 6.54
C GLU A 29 -6.39 12.15 5.42
N GLY A 30 -6.69 11.32 4.41
CA GLY A 30 -5.85 11.12 3.23
C GLY A 30 -5.03 9.84 3.28
N LEU A 31 -5.49 8.80 3.95
CA LEU A 31 -4.85 7.49 3.95
C LEU A 31 -5.55 6.54 2.98
N GLY A 32 -4.77 5.94 2.06
CA GLY A 32 -5.19 4.81 1.23
C GLY A 32 -4.60 3.52 1.77
N LEU A 33 -5.40 2.46 1.93
CA LEU A 33 -4.95 1.16 2.41
C LEU A 33 -5.03 0.12 1.32
N VAL A 34 -3.94 -0.61 1.14
CA VAL A 34 -3.89 -1.90 0.43
C VAL A 34 -3.71 -2.96 1.50
N PRO A 35 -4.77 -3.64 1.93
CA PRO A 35 -4.71 -4.61 3.00
C PRO A 35 -4.09 -5.93 2.52
N GLU A 36 -3.62 -6.73 3.48
CA GLU A 36 -3.32 -8.14 3.26
C GLU A 36 -4.52 -8.86 2.62
N GLY A 37 -4.25 -9.84 1.76
CA GLY A 37 -5.30 -10.61 1.08
C GLY A 37 -6.06 -9.84 0.01
N ARG A 38 -5.56 -8.67 -0.43
CA ARG A 38 -6.06 -7.85 -1.57
C ARG A 38 -7.45 -7.25 -1.37
N GLN A 39 -8.40 -7.99 -0.80
CA GLN A 39 -9.79 -7.61 -0.46
C GLN A 39 -10.52 -6.83 -1.58
N ILE A 40 -10.39 -7.31 -2.80
CA ILE A 40 -11.15 -6.77 -3.94
C ILE A 40 -12.60 -7.27 -3.89
N PHE A 41 -13.50 -6.61 -4.61
CA PHE A 41 -14.89 -7.09 -4.80
C PHE A 41 -14.93 -8.13 -5.91
N PRO A 42 -15.07 -9.43 -5.60
CA PRO A 42 -14.93 -10.51 -6.59
C PRO A 42 -16.02 -10.52 -7.65
N THR A 43 -17.19 -10.01 -7.33
CA THR A 43 -18.39 -9.96 -8.18
C THR A 43 -18.58 -8.64 -8.94
N LEU A 44 -17.70 -7.68 -8.72
CA LEU A 44 -17.65 -6.45 -9.50
C LEU A 44 -16.58 -6.57 -10.59
N SER A 45 -16.79 -5.93 -11.71
CA SER A 45 -15.76 -5.77 -12.75
C SER A 45 -14.57 -4.96 -12.24
N VAL A 46 -13.44 -5.01 -12.93
CA VAL A 46 -12.26 -4.19 -12.64
C VAL A 46 -12.64 -2.71 -12.58
N GLU A 47 -13.38 -2.20 -13.55
CA GLU A 47 -13.81 -0.81 -13.61
C GLU A 47 -14.72 -0.44 -12.44
N GLU A 48 -15.69 -1.27 -12.12
CA GLU A 48 -16.58 -1.05 -10.98
C GLU A 48 -15.82 -1.10 -9.65
N ASN A 49 -14.86 -2.01 -9.49
CA ASN A 49 -13.97 -2.05 -8.33
C ASN A 49 -13.23 -0.73 -8.13
N LEU A 50 -12.66 -0.15 -9.19
CA LEU A 50 -11.95 1.13 -9.16
C LEU A 50 -12.88 2.29 -8.84
N LEU A 51 -14.05 2.32 -9.46
CA LEU A 51 -15.04 3.39 -9.28
C LEU A 51 -15.69 3.35 -7.89
N ALA A 52 -15.87 2.17 -7.30
CA ALA A 52 -16.48 2.01 -5.98
C ALA A 52 -15.72 2.72 -4.85
N THR A 53 -14.41 2.95 -5.03
CA THR A 53 -13.56 3.63 -4.04
C THR A 53 -13.20 5.06 -4.42
N ARG A 54 -13.69 5.54 -5.57
CA ARG A 54 -13.38 6.87 -6.08
C ARG A 54 -13.89 7.97 -5.14
N ARG A 55 -13.01 8.89 -4.77
CA ARG A 55 -13.42 10.15 -4.13
C ARG A 55 -13.79 11.17 -5.19
N THR A 56 -14.98 11.76 -5.04
CA THR A 56 -15.53 12.76 -5.96
C THR A 56 -15.37 14.21 -5.45
N ASP A 57 -14.98 14.36 -4.18
CA ASP A 57 -14.85 15.64 -3.48
C ASP A 57 -13.47 16.31 -3.67
N ALA A 58 -12.52 15.63 -4.27
CA ALA A 58 -11.21 16.20 -4.56
C ALA A 58 -11.29 17.19 -5.73
N ARG A 59 -11.06 18.47 -5.48
CA ARG A 59 -11.03 19.54 -6.50
C ARG A 59 -10.00 19.33 -7.60
N SER A 60 -8.96 18.53 -7.36
CA SER A 60 -8.02 18.02 -8.37
C SER A 60 -7.74 16.56 -8.06
N SER A 61 -8.39 15.66 -8.80
CA SER A 61 -8.11 14.22 -8.69
C SER A 61 -6.87 13.90 -9.52
N LYS A 62 -5.73 13.69 -8.86
CA LYS A 62 -4.51 13.21 -9.49
C LYS A 62 -4.70 11.79 -10.01
N TRP A 63 -5.30 10.93 -9.18
CA TRP A 63 -5.58 9.55 -9.50
C TRP A 63 -6.97 9.43 -10.10
N THR A 64 -7.00 9.23 -11.41
CA THR A 64 -8.21 9.03 -12.21
C THR A 64 -8.20 7.62 -12.80
N LEU A 65 -9.33 7.18 -13.33
CA LEU A 65 -9.41 5.89 -14.02
C LEU A 65 -8.36 5.80 -15.16
N ASP A 66 -8.16 6.88 -15.91
CA ASP A 66 -7.18 6.93 -16.99
C ASP A 66 -5.73 6.85 -16.47
N SER A 67 -5.41 7.49 -15.34
CA SER A 67 -4.07 7.38 -14.73
C SER A 67 -3.81 5.98 -14.19
N ILE A 68 -4.80 5.33 -13.58
CA ILE A 68 -4.71 3.93 -13.14
C ILE A 68 -4.51 2.99 -14.34
N TYR A 69 -5.23 3.19 -15.43
CA TYR A 69 -5.08 2.37 -16.64
C TYR A 69 -3.75 2.59 -17.39
N ARG A 70 -3.16 3.79 -17.28
CA ARG A 70 -1.79 4.02 -17.76
C ARG A 70 -0.76 3.30 -16.91
N MET A 71 -0.94 3.29 -15.60
CA MET A 71 -0.05 2.61 -14.66
C MET A 71 -0.17 1.08 -14.75
N PHE A 72 -1.39 0.58 -14.96
CA PHE A 72 -1.71 -0.84 -15.06
C PHE A 72 -2.45 -1.16 -16.37
N PRO A 73 -1.75 -1.26 -17.52
CA PRO A 73 -2.38 -1.54 -18.82
C PRO A 73 -3.21 -2.84 -18.83
N ARG A 74 -2.75 -3.87 -18.08
CA ARG A 74 -3.47 -5.14 -17.93
C ARG A 74 -4.86 -4.95 -17.31
N LEU A 75 -5.02 -4.03 -16.37
CA LEU A 75 -6.34 -3.72 -15.80
C LEU A 75 -7.27 -3.09 -16.83
N LYS A 76 -6.72 -2.25 -17.73
CA LYS A 76 -7.48 -1.67 -18.84
C LYS A 76 -7.99 -2.75 -19.80
N GLU A 77 -7.13 -3.69 -20.18
CA GLU A 77 -7.48 -4.82 -21.04
C GLU A 77 -8.58 -5.68 -20.41
N ARG A 78 -8.50 -5.87 -19.09
CA ARG A 78 -9.42 -6.66 -18.30
C ARG A 78 -10.56 -5.86 -17.66
N ARG A 79 -10.81 -4.60 -18.06
CA ARG A 79 -11.73 -3.70 -17.36
C ARG A 79 -13.15 -4.24 -17.16
N ARG A 80 -13.62 -5.13 -18.04
CA ARG A 80 -14.94 -5.78 -17.96
C ARG A 80 -14.92 -7.13 -17.25
N ASN A 81 -13.75 -7.69 -16.95
CA ASN A 81 -13.66 -8.95 -16.22
C ASN A 81 -14.03 -8.74 -14.77
N MET A 82 -14.67 -9.73 -14.16
CA MET A 82 -14.95 -9.73 -12.72
C MET A 82 -13.67 -9.92 -11.91
N GLY A 83 -13.64 -9.41 -10.67
CA GLY A 83 -12.48 -9.54 -9.79
C GLY A 83 -12.02 -10.97 -9.56
N ASN A 84 -12.95 -11.93 -9.47
CA ASN A 84 -12.64 -13.36 -9.33
C ASN A 84 -12.05 -14.02 -10.59
N GLN A 85 -12.09 -13.36 -11.73
CA GLN A 85 -11.51 -13.83 -12.99
C GLN A 85 -10.06 -13.35 -13.20
N LEU A 86 -9.54 -12.58 -12.27
CA LEU A 86 -8.19 -12.03 -12.32
C LEU A 86 -7.19 -12.99 -11.69
N SER A 87 -5.96 -13.00 -12.23
CA SER A 87 -4.81 -13.62 -11.58
C SER A 87 -4.48 -12.91 -10.26
N GLY A 88 -3.74 -13.58 -9.38
CA GLY A 88 -3.33 -12.99 -8.10
C GLY A 88 -2.57 -11.66 -8.24
N GLY A 89 -1.73 -11.52 -9.25
CA GLY A 89 -1.03 -10.27 -9.53
C GLY A 89 -1.96 -9.16 -10.05
N GLU A 90 -2.89 -9.49 -10.95
CA GLU A 90 -3.90 -8.53 -11.43
C GLU A 90 -4.82 -8.07 -10.30
N GLN A 91 -5.18 -8.97 -9.37
CA GLN A 91 -5.94 -8.62 -8.16
C GLN A 91 -5.16 -7.67 -7.27
N GLN A 92 -3.84 -7.88 -7.13
CA GLN A 92 -2.98 -6.98 -6.36
C GLN A 92 -2.88 -5.59 -7.00
N MET A 93 -2.69 -5.54 -8.34
CA MET A 93 -2.74 -4.27 -9.09
C MET A 93 -4.07 -3.55 -8.90
N LEU A 94 -5.18 -4.31 -8.92
CA LEU A 94 -6.52 -3.76 -8.68
C LEU A 94 -6.66 -3.21 -7.26
N ALA A 95 -6.14 -3.90 -6.24
CA ALA A 95 -6.15 -3.43 -4.86
C ALA A 95 -5.35 -2.12 -4.69
N VAL A 96 -4.16 -2.03 -5.30
CA VAL A 96 -3.36 -0.78 -5.35
C VAL A 96 -4.13 0.32 -6.08
N GLY A 97 -4.68 0.04 -7.25
CA GLY A 97 -5.49 0.99 -8.01
C GLY A 97 -6.67 1.54 -7.23
N ARG A 98 -7.37 0.68 -6.48
CA ARG A 98 -8.48 1.08 -5.60
C ARG A 98 -8.03 2.04 -4.50
N ALA A 99 -6.89 1.76 -3.87
CA ALA A 99 -6.33 2.65 -2.85
C ALA A 99 -5.99 4.03 -3.45
N LEU A 100 -5.37 4.06 -4.63
CA LEU A 100 -5.05 5.31 -5.35
C LEU A 100 -6.29 6.10 -5.76
N MET A 101 -7.37 5.42 -6.18
CA MET A 101 -8.64 6.09 -6.56
C MET A 101 -9.29 6.87 -5.41
N THR A 102 -8.89 6.64 -4.16
CA THR A 102 -9.27 7.50 -3.03
C THR A 102 -8.52 8.84 -3.00
N ASN A 103 -7.57 9.06 -3.92
CA ASN A 103 -6.69 10.22 -3.96
C ASN A 103 -6.02 10.49 -2.60
N PRO A 104 -5.27 9.52 -2.06
CA PRO A 104 -4.67 9.62 -0.74
C PRO A 104 -3.46 10.55 -0.75
N LYS A 105 -3.06 11.04 0.42
CA LYS A 105 -1.76 11.69 0.67
C LYS A 105 -0.67 10.69 1.05
N MET A 106 -1.08 9.53 1.54
CA MET A 106 -0.20 8.42 1.89
C MET A 106 -0.89 7.10 1.57
N VAL A 107 -0.16 6.21 0.90
CA VAL A 107 -0.59 4.83 0.64
C VAL A 107 0.11 3.91 1.65
N VAL A 108 -0.67 3.08 2.33
CA VAL A 108 -0.17 2.04 3.24
C VAL A 108 -0.42 0.69 2.59
N LEU A 109 0.65 -0.12 2.48
CA LEU A 109 0.58 -1.45 1.88
C LEU A 109 1.00 -2.48 2.94
N ASP A 110 0.13 -3.44 3.17
CA ASP A 110 0.35 -4.54 4.10
C ASP A 110 0.57 -5.82 3.31
N GLU A 111 1.83 -6.34 3.34
CA GLU A 111 2.28 -7.54 2.63
C GLU A 111 1.93 -7.55 1.13
N ALA A 112 2.15 -6.43 0.45
CA ALA A 112 1.70 -6.20 -0.92
C ALA A 112 2.31 -7.15 -1.97
N THR A 113 3.40 -7.83 -1.66
CA THR A 113 4.09 -8.75 -2.59
C THR A 113 3.97 -10.22 -2.20
N GLU A 114 3.28 -10.54 -1.11
CA GLU A 114 3.14 -11.92 -0.65
C GLU A 114 2.32 -12.78 -1.63
N GLY A 115 2.78 -14.03 -1.85
CA GLY A 115 2.10 -14.97 -2.73
C GLY A 115 2.13 -14.61 -4.23
N LEU A 116 2.95 -13.63 -4.64
CA LEU A 116 3.12 -13.26 -6.03
C LEU A 116 4.34 -13.97 -6.66
N SER A 117 4.26 -14.24 -7.97
CA SER A 117 5.42 -14.69 -8.73
C SER A 117 6.52 -13.63 -8.77
N PRO A 118 7.79 -13.98 -9.00
CA PRO A 118 8.89 -13.02 -9.06
C PRO A 118 8.62 -11.86 -10.03
N LEU A 119 8.10 -12.16 -11.23
CA LEU A 119 7.76 -11.16 -12.23
C LEU A 119 6.71 -10.17 -11.71
N MET A 120 5.65 -10.68 -11.08
CA MET A 120 4.59 -9.83 -10.54
C MET A 120 5.07 -8.97 -9.37
N ARG A 121 5.99 -9.47 -8.55
CA ARG A 121 6.61 -8.67 -7.48
C ARG A 121 7.37 -7.47 -8.08
N GLU A 122 8.18 -7.70 -9.12
CA GLU A 122 8.90 -6.61 -9.78
C GLU A 122 7.95 -5.58 -10.40
N GLU A 123 6.84 -6.00 -10.99
CA GLU A 123 5.82 -5.08 -11.51
C GLU A 123 5.21 -4.23 -10.38
N ILE A 124 4.89 -4.82 -9.23
CA ILE A 124 4.39 -4.06 -8.07
C ILE A 124 5.45 -3.09 -7.53
N TRP A 125 6.70 -3.52 -7.36
CA TRP A 125 7.78 -2.63 -6.91
C TRP A 125 8.03 -1.48 -7.90
N SER A 126 7.95 -1.75 -9.20
CA SER A 126 8.04 -0.70 -10.22
C SER A 126 6.89 0.30 -10.12
N CYS A 127 5.68 -0.20 -9.91
CA CYS A 127 4.52 0.64 -9.67
C CYS A 127 4.70 1.54 -8.43
N LEU A 128 5.17 0.97 -7.31
CA LEU A 128 5.40 1.74 -6.09
C LEU A 128 6.47 2.84 -6.29
N ARG A 129 7.52 2.55 -7.06
CA ARG A 129 8.50 3.58 -7.46
C ARG A 129 7.84 4.73 -8.22
N ASN A 130 7.00 4.43 -9.21
CA ASN A 130 6.28 5.45 -9.96
C ASN A 130 5.36 6.29 -9.05
N ILE A 131 4.65 5.67 -8.08
CA ILE A 131 3.81 6.38 -7.12
C ILE A 131 4.66 7.30 -6.23
N LYS A 132 5.85 6.85 -5.79
CA LYS A 132 6.80 7.65 -5.02
C LYS A 132 7.33 8.83 -5.85
N ASP A 133 7.70 8.61 -7.10
CA ASP A 133 8.20 9.64 -8.02
C ASP A 133 7.14 10.70 -8.32
N GLU A 134 5.87 10.32 -8.27
CA GLU A 134 4.73 11.23 -8.34
C GLU A 134 4.52 12.06 -7.04
N GLY A 135 5.34 11.84 -6.01
CA GLY A 135 5.35 12.61 -4.77
C GLY A 135 4.40 12.09 -3.67
N GLU A 136 3.87 10.87 -3.82
CA GLU A 136 3.06 10.27 -2.76
C GLU A 136 3.92 9.69 -1.64
N ALA A 137 3.49 9.87 -0.40
CA ALA A 137 4.09 9.16 0.73
C ALA A 137 3.63 7.70 0.72
N ILE A 138 4.57 6.77 0.98
CA ILE A 138 4.27 5.35 0.99
C ILE A 138 4.80 4.72 2.28
N LEU A 139 3.98 3.94 2.96
CA LEU A 139 4.36 3.05 4.05
C LEU A 139 4.16 1.61 3.57
N VAL A 140 5.25 0.86 3.46
CA VAL A 140 5.21 -0.56 3.06
C VAL A 140 5.59 -1.44 4.22
N ILE A 141 4.81 -2.47 4.46
CA ILE A 141 5.10 -3.58 5.38
C ILE A 141 5.35 -4.80 4.49
N ASP A 142 6.56 -5.31 4.47
CA ASP A 142 6.94 -6.48 3.65
C ASP A 142 8.12 -7.21 4.28
N LYS A 143 8.24 -8.50 4.00
CA LYS A 143 9.34 -9.37 4.46
C LYS A 143 10.59 -9.24 3.60
N ASN A 144 10.44 -8.73 2.36
CA ASN A 144 11.53 -8.62 1.40
C ASN A 144 12.42 -7.41 1.71
N VAL A 145 13.35 -7.61 2.63
CA VAL A 145 14.27 -6.55 3.12
C VAL A 145 15.09 -5.93 1.99
N ASP A 146 15.54 -6.74 1.03
CA ASP A 146 16.37 -6.24 -0.07
C ASP A 146 15.56 -5.35 -1.03
N ALA A 147 14.29 -5.68 -1.29
CA ALA A 147 13.41 -4.82 -2.05
C ALA A 147 13.10 -3.53 -1.30
N LEU A 148 12.81 -3.62 0.01
CA LEU A 148 12.59 -2.46 0.87
C LEU A 148 13.82 -1.54 0.91
N ALA A 149 15.03 -2.09 1.05
CA ALA A 149 16.27 -1.31 1.08
C ALA A 149 16.56 -0.54 -0.22
N ARG A 150 16.04 -1.03 -1.37
CA ARG A 150 16.15 -0.32 -2.66
C ARG A 150 15.06 0.72 -2.87
N PHE A 151 14.00 0.69 -2.07
CA PHE A 151 12.80 1.48 -2.27
C PHE A 151 12.59 2.56 -1.21
N ALA A 152 12.69 2.19 0.07
CA ALA A 152 12.32 3.07 1.18
C ALA A 152 13.49 3.97 1.61
N ASP A 153 13.14 5.18 2.05
CA ASP A 153 14.13 6.15 2.55
C ASP A 153 14.44 5.90 4.04
N ARG A 154 13.49 5.29 4.75
CA ARG A 154 13.58 5.01 6.19
C ARG A 154 12.96 3.65 6.51
N HIS A 155 13.56 2.97 7.48
CA HIS A 155 13.13 1.65 7.93
C HIS A 155 12.83 1.64 9.42
N VAL A 156 11.87 0.79 9.79
CA VAL A 156 11.52 0.50 11.20
C VAL A 156 11.37 -1.02 11.32
N VAL A 157 12.09 -1.63 12.24
CA VAL A 157 11.95 -3.06 12.56
C VAL A 157 11.13 -3.21 13.82
N ILE A 158 10.08 -4.02 13.72
CA ILE A 158 9.16 -4.29 14.83
C ILE A 158 9.27 -5.78 15.19
N GLU A 159 9.50 -6.06 16.46
CA GLU A 159 9.47 -7.41 17.04
C GLU A 159 8.50 -7.43 18.22
N LYS A 160 7.58 -8.39 18.26
CA LYS A 160 6.61 -8.59 19.36
C LYS A 160 5.90 -7.28 19.76
N GLY A 161 5.54 -6.46 18.77
CA GLY A 161 4.82 -5.20 18.98
C GLY A 161 5.69 -4.05 19.51
N ARG A 162 7.01 -4.17 19.48
CA ARG A 162 7.95 -3.11 19.89
C ARG A 162 8.87 -2.74 18.75
N VAL A 163 9.14 -1.45 18.58
CA VAL A 163 10.20 -0.98 17.70
C VAL A 163 11.54 -1.36 18.33
N VAL A 164 12.29 -2.24 17.65
CA VAL A 164 13.61 -2.71 18.10
C VAL A 164 14.74 -1.99 17.38
N TRP A 165 14.48 -1.42 16.21
CA TRP A 165 15.43 -0.64 15.45
C TRP A 165 14.73 0.32 14.47
N SER A 166 15.37 1.45 14.18
CA SER A 166 14.97 2.35 13.11
C SER A 166 16.17 3.08 12.53
N GLY A 167 16.18 3.31 11.20
CA GLY A 167 17.28 4.00 10.52
C GLY A 167 16.97 4.20 9.03
N ASP A 168 17.93 4.78 8.33
CA ASP A 168 17.93 4.91 6.86
C ASP A 168 18.56 3.69 6.19
N ASN A 169 18.66 3.72 4.86
CA ASN A 169 19.30 2.66 4.08
C ASN A 169 20.76 2.43 4.44
N ALA A 170 21.51 3.51 4.67
CA ALA A 170 22.93 3.40 5.01
C ALA A 170 23.11 2.72 6.37
N ALA A 171 22.32 3.10 7.35
CA ALA A 171 22.31 2.45 8.67
C ALA A 171 21.89 0.97 8.59
N LEU A 172 20.88 0.63 7.76
CA LEU A 172 20.44 -0.76 7.57
C LEU A 172 21.53 -1.64 6.96
N LEU A 173 22.25 -1.12 5.95
CA LEU A 173 23.33 -1.86 5.30
C LEU A 173 24.56 -2.04 6.20
N ASN A 174 24.82 -1.07 7.08
CA ASN A 174 25.96 -1.09 8.00
C ASN A 174 25.68 -1.85 9.30
N THR A 175 24.48 -2.43 9.46
CA THR A 175 24.09 -3.19 10.66
C THR A 175 23.61 -4.60 10.28
N PRO A 176 24.53 -5.50 9.85
CA PRO A 176 24.17 -6.87 9.40
C PRO A 176 23.43 -7.66 10.47
N ASP A 177 23.77 -7.46 11.76
CA ASP A 177 23.12 -8.14 12.89
C ASP A 177 21.60 -7.92 12.93
N ILE A 178 21.08 -6.83 12.37
CA ILE A 178 19.65 -6.56 12.31
C ILE A 178 18.96 -7.56 11.39
N LYS A 179 19.58 -7.86 10.23
CA LYS A 179 19.02 -8.83 9.27
C LYS A 179 19.03 -10.24 9.87
N GLU A 180 20.15 -10.67 10.42
CA GLU A 180 20.29 -12.00 11.01
C GLU A 180 19.40 -12.17 12.24
N ARG A 181 19.39 -11.21 13.16
CA ARG A 181 18.72 -11.31 14.44
C ARG A 181 17.21 -11.19 14.38
N TYR A 182 16.67 -10.31 13.53
CA TYR A 182 15.24 -9.97 13.54
C TYR A 182 14.49 -10.35 12.28
N LEU A 183 15.18 -10.56 11.16
CA LEU A 183 14.55 -10.80 9.88
C LEU A 183 14.80 -12.22 9.32
N HIS A 184 15.69 -12.97 9.99
CA HIS A 184 16.02 -14.37 9.66
C HIS A 184 16.38 -14.61 8.17
N VAL A 185 17.11 -13.65 7.56
CA VAL A 185 17.50 -13.66 6.14
C VAL A 185 19.03 -13.63 6.05
#